data_95c11152896a1be62da79f650eddae5a
#
_entry.id   95c11152896a1be62da79f650eddae5a
#
_cell.length_a   1.000
_cell.length_b   1.000
_cell.length_c   1.000
_cell.angle_alpha   90.00
_cell.angle_beta   90.00
_cell.angle_gamma   90.00
#
_symmetry.space_group_name_H-M   'P 1'
#
loop_
_entity.id
_entity.type
_entity.pdbx_description
1 polymer ?
#
loop_
_entity_poly.entity_id
_entity_poly.type
_entity_poly.pdbx_seq_one_letter_code
_entity_poly.pdbx_strand_id
1 'polypeptide(L)'
;MPTPVQEPSRPEGDRYEPLPGIAGLPGWVWRRLPKAGKAAIALFPFVVIALVILLGPGIDRSKEDRERAQSERLARHRAERMARLRVEQRPRFGRGTPAGPDIARRTALLGEARAAVEIDARRRVAAGSLDGPVRRVECEPYPRTVEGKGAQLDPARETGRYSCLAITHDVPAGERAEALAIGHPYRMKIDFTSGRYALCKIAGRAGEGSLGAAAVVTVPRACGGA
;
A
#
# COMPACT_ATOMS: atom_id res chain seq x y z
N MET A 1 -9.08 -37.41 -89.10
CA MET A 1 -8.86 -35.96 -89.12
C MET A 1 -9.48 -35.35 -87.84
N PRO A 2 -8.70 -34.89 -86.91
CA PRO A 2 -9.22 -34.28 -85.70
C PRO A 2 -9.55 -32.82 -85.94
N THR A 3 -10.74 -32.39 -85.54
CA THR A 3 -11.21 -31.01 -85.54
C THR A 3 -10.44 -30.13 -84.59
N PRO A 4 -10.07 -28.90 -84.98
CA PRO A 4 -9.35 -27.96 -84.11
C PRO A 4 -10.27 -27.47 -83.01
N VAL A 5 -9.82 -27.59 -81.78
CA VAL A 5 -10.48 -27.02 -80.58
C VAL A 5 -10.28 -25.49 -80.61
N GLN A 6 -11.39 -24.77 -80.73
CA GLN A 6 -11.45 -23.33 -80.65
C GLN A 6 -11.22 -22.92 -79.24
N GLU A 7 -10.08 -22.25 -78.94
CA GLU A 7 -9.78 -21.61 -77.63
C GLU A 7 -10.75 -20.45 -77.33
N PRO A 8 -11.40 -20.42 -76.17
CA PRO A 8 -12.28 -19.32 -75.84
C PRO A 8 -11.47 -18.05 -75.67
N SER A 9 -11.84 -17.01 -76.38
CA SER A 9 -11.30 -15.67 -76.27
C SER A 9 -11.35 -15.18 -74.83
N ARG A 10 -10.18 -14.96 -74.21
CA ARG A 10 -10.11 -14.30 -72.91
C ARG A 10 -10.81 -12.95 -72.95
N PRO A 11 -11.68 -12.64 -71.97
CA PRO A 11 -12.26 -11.31 -71.83
C PRO A 11 -11.10 -10.30 -71.61
N GLU A 12 -11.10 -9.29 -72.43
CA GLU A 12 -10.18 -8.14 -72.37
C GLU A 12 -10.16 -7.53 -71.00
N GLY A 13 -8.96 -7.57 -70.38
CA GLY A 13 -8.71 -7.38 -69.00
C GLY A 13 -9.38 -6.15 -68.38
N ASP A 14 -10.00 -6.42 -67.23
CA ASP A 14 -10.18 -5.40 -66.21
C ASP A 14 -8.78 -4.76 -65.97
N ARG A 15 -8.61 -3.54 -66.52
CA ARG A 15 -7.44 -2.76 -66.19
C ARG A 15 -7.46 -2.43 -64.73
N TYR A 16 -6.79 -3.27 -63.93
CA TYR A 16 -6.52 -2.99 -62.54
C TYR A 16 -5.77 -1.67 -62.47
N GLU A 17 -6.50 -0.61 -62.11
CA GLU A 17 -5.89 0.71 -61.86
C GLU A 17 -5.06 0.57 -60.56
N PRO A 18 -3.73 0.72 -60.59
CA PRO A 18 -2.92 0.53 -59.40
C PRO A 18 -3.36 1.51 -58.35
N LEU A 19 -3.64 1.00 -57.13
CA LEU A 19 -4.01 1.82 -55.99
C LEU A 19 -2.91 2.85 -55.70
N PRO A 20 -3.25 4.12 -55.58
CA PRO A 20 -2.27 5.15 -55.25
C PRO A 20 -1.63 4.82 -53.90
N GLY A 21 -0.31 5.11 -53.77
CA GLY A 21 0.38 5.00 -52.52
C GLY A 21 -0.32 5.81 -51.41
N ILE A 22 -0.03 5.49 -50.14
CA ILE A 22 -0.71 6.06 -48.96
C ILE A 22 -0.82 7.61 -49.03
N ALA A 23 0.19 8.29 -49.56
CA ALA A 23 0.19 9.74 -49.73
C ALA A 23 -0.81 10.24 -50.83
N GLY A 24 -1.13 9.39 -51.81
CA GLY A 24 -2.07 9.72 -52.90
C GLY A 24 -3.53 9.33 -52.59
N LEU A 25 -3.79 8.56 -51.58
CA LEU A 25 -5.12 8.09 -51.18
C LEU A 25 -6.14 9.23 -50.95
N PRO A 26 -5.81 10.32 -50.23
CA PRO A 26 -6.77 11.39 -50.00
C PRO A 26 -7.25 12.05 -51.31
N GLY A 27 -6.33 12.30 -52.25
CA GLY A 27 -6.67 12.90 -53.52
C GLY A 27 -7.46 11.98 -54.46
N TRP A 28 -7.17 10.66 -54.42
CA TRP A 28 -7.86 9.64 -55.20
C TRP A 28 -9.32 9.47 -54.71
N VAL A 29 -9.52 9.37 -53.36
CA VAL A 29 -10.85 9.30 -52.71
C VAL A 29 -11.63 10.58 -53.05
N TRP A 30 -11.03 11.75 -52.90
CA TRP A 30 -11.67 13.03 -53.19
C TRP A 30 -12.21 13.13 -54.60
N ARG A 31 -11.49 12.64 -55.64
CA ARG A 31 -11.93 12.67 -57.04
C ARG A 31 -13.13 11.75 -57.28
N ARG A 32 -13.25 10.61 -56.61
CA ARG A 32 -14.33 9.65 -56.81
C ARG A 32 -15.59 9.90 -55.97
N LEU A 33 -15.52 10.79 -55.00
CA LEU A 33 -16.67 11.13 -54.17
C LEU A 33 -17.70 11.96 -54.96
N PRO A 34 -19.00 11.57 -54.89
CA PRO A 34 -20.09 12.39 -55.44
C PRO A 34 -20.13 13.78 -54.77
N LYS A 35 -20.74 14.77 -55.42
CA LYS A 35 -20.85 16.17 -54.92
C LYS A 35 -21.37 16.22 -53.48
N ALA A 36 -22.35 15.39 -53.15
CA ALA A 36 -22.90 15.27 -51.80
C ALA A 36 -21.89 14.76 -50.80
N GLY A 37 -21.03 13.80 -51.14
CA GLY A 37 -19.96 13.27 -50.28
C GLY A 37 -18.87 14.31 -49.96
N LYS A 38 -18.54 15.16 -50.95
CA LYS A 38 -17.59 16.29 -50.77
C LYS A 38 -18.13 17.31 -49.79
N ALA A 39 -19.42 17.67 -49.92
CA ALA A 39 -20.07 18.57 -48.97
C ALA A 39 -20.12 18.00 -47.55
N ALA A 40 -20.40 16.70 -47.40
CA ALA A 40 -20.42 16.03 -46.09
C ALA A 40 -19.03 16.04 -45.42
N ILE A 41 -17.97 15.79 -46.19
CA ILE A 41 -16.57 15.86 -45.66
C ILE A 41 -16.19 17.28 -45.27
N ALA A 42 -16.61 18.30 -46.06
CA ALA A 42 -16.36 19.69 -45.71
C ALA A 42 -17.10 20.17 -44.45
N LEU A 43 -18.34 19.67 -44.24
CA LEU A 43 -19.13 19.98 -43.05
C LEU A 43 -18.70 19.22 -41.79
N PHE A 44 -18.09 18.04 -41.95
CA PHE A 44 -17.71 17.17 -40.83
C PHE A 44 -16.84 17.87 -39.75
N PRO A 45 -15.77 18.62 -40.08
CA PRO A 45 -14.99 19.33 -39.06
C PRO A 45 -15.81 20.38 -38.31
N PHE A 46 -16.74 21.05 -38.96
CA PHE A 46 -17.61 22.04 -38.30
C PHE A 46 -18.57 21.37 -37.31
N VAL A 47 -19.12 20.20 -37.67
CA VAL A 47 -19.97 19.41 -36.78
C VAL A 47 -19.15 18.91 -35.58
N VAL A 48 -17.93 18.42 -35.81
CA VAL A 48 -17.05 17.97 -34.73
C VAL A 48 -16.69 19.12 -33.78
N ILE A 49 -16.32 20.28 -34.32
CA ILE A 49 -16.01 21.47 -33.52
C ILE A 49 -17.24 21.92 -32.72
N ALA A 50 -18.40 21.98 -33.33
CA ALA A 50 -19.65 22.32 -32.63
C ALA A 50 -19.95 21.31 -31.51
N LEU A 51 -19.78 20.00 -31.75
CA LEU A 51 -19.95 18.95 -30.75
C LEU A 51 -18.94 19.09 -29.59
N VAL A 52 -17.68 19.38 -29.88
CA VAL A 52 -16.65 19.61 -28.85
C VAL A 52 -16.99 20.84 -28.01
N ILE A 53 -17.45 21.95 -28.63
CA ILE A 53 -17.84 23.15 -27.90
C ILE A 53 -19.07 22.92 -27.04
N LEU A 54 -20.05 22.17 -27.54
CA LEU A 54 -21.29 21.90 -26.80
C LEU A 54 -21.13 20.86 -25.69
N LEU A 55 -20.36 19.81 -25.94
CA LEU A 55 -20.19 18.69 -24.98
C LEU A 55 -18.96 18.83 -24.07
N GLY A 56 -17.93 19.57 -24.51
CA GLY A 56 -16.68 19.74 -23.78
C GLY A 56 -16.88 20.19 -22.32
N PRO A 57 -17.64 21.27 -22.06
CA PRO A 57 -17.83 21.74 -20.66
C PRO A 57 -18.55 20.73 -19.76
N GLY A 58 -19.40 19.88 -20.33
CA GLY A 58 -20.10 18.82 -19.59
C GLY A 58 -19.18 17.66 -19.21
N ILE A 59 -18.23 17.31 -20.08
CA ILE A 59 -17.26 16.24 -19.85
C ILE A 59 -16.25 16.63 -18.77
N ASP A 60 -15.77 17.85 -18.81
CA ASP A 60 -14.79 18.34 -17.83
C ASP A 60 -15.38 18.43 -16.41
N ARG A 61 -16.60 18.98 -16.29
CA ARG A 61 -17.33 19.01 -15.02
C ARG A 61 -17.56 17.60 -14.46
N SER A 62 -17.95 16.67 -15.34
CA SER A 62 -18.19 15.28 -14.89
C SER A 62 -16.90 14.56 -14.44
N LYS A 63 -15.74 14.90 -14.98
CA LYS A 63 -14.43 14.40 -14.52
C LYS A 63 -14.08 14.98 -13.17
N GLU A 64 -14.16 16.31 -13.01
CA GLU A 64 -13.90 16.96 -11.73
C GLU A 64 -14.79 16.44 -10.61
N ASP A 65 -16.08 16.24 -10.87
CA ASP A 65 -17.01 15.70 -9.87
C ASP A 65 -16.67 14.25 -9.51
N ARG A 66 -16.25 13.43 -10.48
CA ARG A 66 -15.77 12.06 -10.21
C ARG A 66 -14.47 12.06 -9.40
N GLU A 67 -13.52 12.91 -9.74
CA GLU A 67 -12.25 13.04 -9.01
C GLU A 67 -12.48 13.52 -7.57
N ARG A 68 -13.36 14.52 -7.37
CA ARG A 68 -13.78 14.97 -6.04
C ARG A 68 -14.44 13.84 -5.24
N ALA A 69 -15.42 13.16 -5.84
CA ALA A 69 -16.09 12.04 -5.18
C ALA A 69 -15.12 10.90 -4.85
N GLN A 70 -14.16 10.60 -5.71
CA GLN A 70 -13.13 9.60 -5.46
C GLN A 70 -12.18 10.03 -4.34
N SER A 71 -11.72 11.28 -4.34
CA SER A 71 -10.86 11.83 -3.29
C SER A 71 -11.55 11.83 -1.92
N GLU A 72 -12.82 12.20 -1.87
CA GLU A 72 -13.63 12.15 -0.63
C GLU A 72 -13.81 10.72 -0.11
N ARG A 73 -14.09 9.74 -1.00
CA ARG A 73 -14.16 8.32 -0.61
C ARG A 73 -12.85 7.84 -0.02
N LEU A 74 -11.73 8.14 -0.68
CA LEU A 74 -10.39 7.79 -0.18
C LEU A 74 -10.09 8.46 1.16
N ALA A 75 -10.48 9.73 1.33
CA ALA A 75 -10.31 10.45 2.59
C ALA A 75 -11.13 9.81 3.73
N ARG A 76 -12.40 9.45 3.47
CA ARG A 76 -13.26 8.74 4.45
C ARG A 76 -12.67 7.38 4.82
N HIS A 77 -12.26 6.55 3.85
CA HIS A 77 -11.62 5.27 4.14
C HIS A 77 -10.31 5.40 4.93
N ARG A 78 -9.51 6.44 4.64
CA ARG A 78 -8.32 6.75 5.44
C ARG A 78 -8.68 7.12 6.88
N ALA A 79 -9.68 7.98 7.05
CA ALA A 79 -10.14 8.41 8.37
C ALA A 79 -10.69 7.24 9.20
N GLU A 80 -11.50 6.38 8.61
CA GLU A 80 -12.02 5.16 9.25
C GLU A 80 -10.88 4.20 9.64
N ARG A 81 -9.93 3.97 8.74
CA ARG A 81 -8.75 3.13 9.02
C ARG A 81 -7.93 3.71 10.18
N MET A 82 -7.68 5.02 10.16
CA MET A 82 -6.96 5.68 11.24
C MET A 82 -7.70 5.62 12.56
N ALA A 83 -9.03 5.73 12.56
CA ALA A 83 -9.85 5.58 13.76
C ALA A 83 -9.72 4.15 14.34
N ARG A 84 -9.81 3.12 13.51
CA ARG A 84 -9.59 1.71 13.93
C ARG A 84 -8.20 1.50 14.51
N LEU A 85 -7.16 1.98 13.82
CA LEU A 85 -5.78 1.87 14.29
C LEU A 85 -5.58 2.54 15.66
N ARG A 86 -6.17 3.72 15.90
CA ARG A 86 -6.11 4.40 17.21
C ARG A 86 -6.76 3.56 18.33
N VAL A 87 -7.85 2.85 18.04
CA VAL A 87 -8.48 1.96 19.00
C VAL A 87 -7.57 0.75 19.29
N GLU A 88 -7.00 0.16 18.25
CA GLU A 88 -6.09 -0.99 18.38
C GLU A 88 -4.79 -0.63 19.13
N GLN A 89 -4.31 0.60 18.95
CA GLN A 89 -3.09 1.13 19.56
C GLN A 89 -3.29 1.73 20.95
N ARG A 90 -4.48 1.60 21.54
CA ARG A 90 -4.69 2.10 22.91
C ARG A 90 -3.65 1.50 23.85
N PRO A 91 -2.99 2.36 24.68
CA PRO A 91 -2.02 1.87 25.65
C PRO A 91 -2.65 0.87 26.61
N ARG A 92 -1.95 -0.22 26.84
CA ARG A 92 -2.24 -1.13 27.95
C ARG A 92 -1.18 -0.94 29.01
N PHE A 93 -1.62 -0.82 30.22
CA PHE A 93 -0.75 -0.54 31.36
C PHE A 93 -0.61 -1.82 32.20
N GLY A 94 0.59 -2.02 32.72
CA GLY A 94 0.88 -3.06 33.67
C GLY A 94 1.82 -2.56 34.75
N ARG A 95 2.01 -3.37 35.76
CA ARG A 95 2.92 -3.12 36.85
C ARG A 95 3.62 -4.42 37.22
N GLY A 96 4.94 -4.35 37.33
CA GLY A 96 5.77 -5.36 37.94
C GLY A 96 6.45 -4.84 39.19
N THR A 97 7.46 -5.56 39.66
CA THR A 97 8.23 -5.18 40.83
C THR A 97 9.11 -3.97 40.53
N PRO A 98 9.07 -2.89 41.35
CA PRO A 98 9.99 -1.77 41.23
C PRO A 98 11.45 -2.24 41.26
N ALA A 99 12.24 -1.80 40.30
CA ALA A 99 13.61 -2.29 40.12
C ALA A 99 14.69 -1.29 40.64
N GLY A 100 14.39 0.03 40.57
CA GLY A 100 15.35 1.05 40.95
C GLY A 100 16.65 0.97 40.15
N PRO A 101 17.83 1.11 40.77
CA PRO A 101 19.13 1.00 40.11
C PRO A 101 19.62 -0.43 39.90
N ASP A 102 18.97 -1.45 40.44
CA ASP A 102 19.37 -2.84 40.39
C ASP A 102 19.17 -3.43 38.96
N ILE A 103 20.28 -3.72 38.28
CA ILE A 103 20.30 -4.23 36.90
C ILE A 103 19.56 -5.59 36.79
N ALA A 104 19.71 -6.48 37.76
CA ALA A 104 19.06 -7.78 37.73
C ALA A 104 17.54 -7.63 37.81
N ARG A 105 17.04 -6.78 38.73
CA ARG A 105 15.62 -6.47 38.85
C ARG A 105 15.08 -5.76 37.61
N ARG A 106 15.86 -4.85 37.00
CA ARG A 106 15.47 -4.18 35.75
C ARG A 106 15.33 -5.16 34.60
N THR A 107 16.24 -6.13 34.51
CA THR A 107 16.17 -7.18 33.50
C THR A 107 14.96 -8.09 33.75
N ALA A 108 14.67 -8.42 35.00
CA ALA A 108 13.48 -9.18 35.37
C ALA A 108 12.18 -8.42 35.00
N LEU A 109 12.09 -7.11 35.33
CA LEU A 109 10.95 -6.28 34.98
C LEU A 109 10.77 -6.16 33.47
N LEU A 110 11.84 -6.08 32.68
CA LEU A 110 11.76 -6.15 31.20
C LEU A 110 11.20 -7.51 30.74
N GLY A 111 11.59 -8.59 31.40
CA GLY A 111 11.03 -9.92 31.14
C GLY A 111 9.53 -9.99 31.41
N GLU A 112 9.07 -9.46 32.54
CA GLU A 112 7.65 -9.38 32.89
C GLU A 112 6.86 -8.54 31.87
N ALA A 113 7.39 -7.40 31.49
CA ALA A 113 6.77 -6.53 30.49
C ALA A 113 6.73 -7.16 29.09
N ARG A 114 7.77 -7.94 28.71
CA ARG A 114 7.79 -8.73 27.47
C ARG A 114 6.71 -9.84 27.51
N ALA A 115 6.55 -10.53 28.62
CA ALA A 115 5.51 -11.51 28.79
C ALA A 115 4.10 -10.88 28.66
N ALA A 116 3.92 -9.65 29.16
CA ALA A 116 2.67 -8.91 28.97
C ALA A 116 2.38 -8.59 27.49
N VAL A 117 3.39 -8.28 26.67
CA VAL A 117 3.23 -8.14 25.22
C VAL A 117 2.78 -9.46 24.60
N GLU A 118 3.39 -10.58 25.01
CA GLU A 118 3.03 -11.91 24.51
C GLU A 118 1.58 -12.26 24.83
N ILE A 119 1.16 -12.03 26.07
CA ILE A 119 -0.23 -12.25 26.52
C ILE A 119 -1.20 -11.39 25.72
N ASP A 120 -0.88 -10.10 25.49
CA ASP A 120 -1.72 -9.21 24.67
C ASP A 120 -1.81 -9.69 23.24
N ALA A 121 -0.70 -10.05 22.62
CA ALA A 121 -0.64 -10.53 21.25
C ALA A 121 -1.46 -11.84 21.10
N ARG A 122 -1.27 -12.82 21.99
CA ARG A 122 -2.04 -14.08 21.98
C ARG A 122 -3.55 -13.85 22.19
N ARG A 123 -3.92 -12.94 23.07
CA ARG A 123 -5.34 -12.57 23.26
C ARG A 123 -5.94 -11.97 22.00
N ARG A 124 -5.20 -11.12 21.31
CA ARG A 124 -5.63 -10.51 20.03
C ARG A 124 -5.75 -11.54 18.91
N VAL A 125 -4.86 -12.53 18.86
CA VAL A 125 -4.97 -13.67 17.94
C VAL A 125 -6.22 -14.47 18.25
N ALA A 126 -6.47 -14.80 19.51
CA ALA A 126 -7.69 -15.53 19.93
C ALA A 126 -8.98 -14.75 19.61
N ALA A 127 -8.93 -13.41 19.62
CA ALA A 127 -10.03 -12.54 19.23
C ALA A 127 -10.13 -12.29 17.69
N GLY A 128 -9.28 -12.92 16.88
CA GLY A 128 -9.26 -12.75 15.42
C GLY A 128 -8.81 -11.36 14.94
N SER A 129 -8.21 -10.55 15.83
CA SER A 129 -7.74 -9.21 15.48
C SER A 129 -6.26 -9.17 15.05
N LEU A 130 -5.52 -10.24 15.24
CA LEU A 130 -4.17 -10.46 14.76
C LEU A 130 -4.05 -11.85 14.15
N ASP A 131 -3.13 -11.99 13.20
CA ASP A 131 -2.77 -13.28 12.64
C ASP A 131 -1.87 -14.04 13.63
N GLY A 132 -1.96 -15.36 13.67
CA GLY A 132 -1.23 -16.19 14.62
C GLY A 132 -0.84 -17.56 14.07
N PRO A 133 -0.26 -18.41 14.88
CA PRO A 133 0.04 -18.27 16.32
C PRO A 133 1.27 -17.39 16.63
N VAL A 134 1.27 -16.77 17.82
CA VAL A 134 2.46 -16.08 18.34
C VAL A 134 3.41 -17.13 18.94
N ARG A 135 4.61 -17.23 18.43
CA ARG A 135 5.65 -18.18 18.86
C ARG A 135 6.46 -17.63 20.04
N ARG A 136 6.95 -16.39 19.91
CA ARG A 136 7.77 -15.70 20.90
C ARG A 136 7.68 -14.20 20.75
N VAL A 137 8.17 -13.47 21.72
CA VAL A 137 8.32 -12.00 21.63
C VAL A 137 9.79 -11.64 21.83
N GLU A 138 10.29 -10.80 20.95
CA GLU A 138 11.63 -10.23 21.05
C GLU A 138 11.51 -8.73 21.24
N CYS A 139 12.29 -8.16 22.15
CA CYS A 139 12.28 -6.73 22.45
C CYS A 139 13.69 -6.17 22.37
N GLU A 140 13.85 -5.08 21.64
CA GLU A 140 15.10 -4.36 21.47
C GLU A 140 14.97 -2.94 22.03
N PRO A 141 16.05 -2.33 22.55
CA PRO A 141 16.06 -0.95 22.95
C PRO A 141 15.64 -0.01 21.79
N TYR A 142 14.93 1.06 22.11
CA TYR A 142 14.52 2.05 21.13
C TYR A 142 14.79 3.49 21.64
N PRO A 143 15.40 4.36 20.83
CA PRO A 143 16.02 4.05 19.55
C PRO A 143 17.17 3.05 19.71
N ARG A 144 17.49 2.29 18.66
CA ARG A 144 18.68 1.45 18.66
C ARG A 144 19.91 2.35 18.90
N THR A 145 20.71 2.02 19.89
CA THR A 145 22.01 2.65 20.10
C THR A 145 23.10 1.84 19.41
N VAL A 146 24.16 2.51 18.96
CA VAL A 146 25.31 1.86 18.31
C VAL A 146 25.91 0.77 19.21
N GLU A 147 25.87 0.98 20.53
CA GLU A 147 26.37 0.05 21.52
C GLU A 147 25.42 -1.10 21.87
N GLY A 148 24.18 -1.11 21.36
CA GLY A 148 23.17 -2.14 21.63
C GLY A 148 22.70 -2.23 23.09
N LYS A 149 23.24 -1.39 23.98
CA LYS A 149 22.91 -1.42 25.40
C LYS A 149 21.54 -0.82 25.67
N GLY A 150 20.65 -1.63 26.23
CA GLY A 150 19.32 -1.16 26.63
C GLY A 150 19.36 -0.37 27.94
N ALA A 151 18.33 0.46 28.15
CA ALA A 151 18.17 1.27 29.37
C ALA A 151 18.14 0.43 30.67
N GLN A 152 17.81 -0.85 30.58
CA GLN A 152 17.85 -1.78 31.72
C GLN A 152 19.26 -2.01 32.27
N LEU A 153 20.29 -1.82 31.42
CA LEU A 153 21.70 -1.97 31.82
C LEU A 153 22.33 -0.66 32.29
N ASP A 154 21.62 0.44 32.26
CA ASP A 154 22.09 1.75 32.72
C ASP A 154 21.31 2.18 33.98
N PRO A 155 21.91 2.04 35.18
CA PRO A 155 21.23 2.35 36.45
C PRO A 155 20.82 3.82 36.59
N ALA A 156 21.46 4.74 35.84
CA ALA A 156 21.13 6.17 35.88
C ALA A 156 19.85 6.50 35.12
N ARG A 157 19.38 5.63 34.24
CA ARG A 157 18.14 5.86 33.50
C ARG A 157 16.92 5.37 34.28
N GLU A 158 16.00 6.24 34.60
CA GLU A 158 14.76 5.90 35.26
C GLU A 158 13.77 5.17 34.34
N THR A 159 13.82 5.42 33.03
CA THR A 159 12.88 4.85 32.06
C THR A 159 13.59 4.21 30.88
N GLY A 160 13.01 3.14 30.36
CA GLY A 160 13.43 2.48 29.12
C GLY A 160 12.32 2.47 28.07
N ARG A 161 12.69 2.60 26.80
CA ARG A 161 11.81 2.45 25.64
C ARG A 161 12.28 1.27 24.80
N TYR A 162 11.33 0.45 24.33
CA TYR A 162 11.61 -0.77 23.61
C TYR A 162 10.72 -0.90 22.38
N SER A 163 11.29 -1.47 21.33
CA SER A 163 10.54 -1.98 20.19
C SER A 163 10.45 -3.49 20.35
N CYS A 164 9.23 -4.01 20.41
CA CYS A 164 9.01 -5.45 20.54
C CYS A 164 8.33 -5.99 19.30
N LEU A 165 8.66 -7.21 18.90
CA LEU A 165 8.06 -7.95 17.81
C LEU A 165 7.46 -9.25 18.38
N ALA A 166 6.14 -9.42 18.29
CA ALA A 166 5.46 -10.67 18.59
C ALA A 166 5.51 -11.55 17.33
N ILE A 167 6.48 -12.45 17.28
CA ILE A 167 6.87 -13.22 16.10
C ILE A 167 5.87 -14.34 15.86
N THR A 168 5.35 -14.42 14.64
CA THR A 168 4.46 -15.48 14.16
C THR A 168 5.18 -16.49 13.27
N HIS A 169 6.13 -16.02 12.47
CA HIS A 169 6.88 -16.85 11.54
C HIS A 169 8.36 -16.43 11.52
N ASP A 170 9.22 -17.44 11.45
CA ASP A 170 10.63 -17.26 11.17
C ASP A 170 10.84 -17.47 9.67
N VAL A 171 11.47 -16.50 9.00
CA VAL A 171 11.89 -16.64 7.61
C VAL A 171 13.31 -17.20 7.63
N PRO A 172 13.54 -18.40 7.09
CA PRO A 172 14.88 -18.96 7.06
C PRO A 172 15.83 -18.02 6.30
N ALA A 173 17.00 -17.81 6.84
CA ALA A 173 18.05 -17.06 6.17
C ALA A 173 18.42 -17.77 4.85
N GLY A 174 18.21 -17.13 3.72
CA GLY A 174 18.84 -17.55 2.47
C GLY A 174 20.35 -17.30 2.54
N GLU A 175 21.12 -17.84 1.60
CA GLU A 175 22.62 -17.77 1.61
C GLU A 175 23.23 -16.37 1.80
N ARG A 176 22.46 -15.30 1.76
CA ARG A 176 22.92 -13.90 1.85
C ARG A 176 22.09 -12.99 2.75
N ALA A 177 21.11 -13.50 3.47
CA ALA A 177 20.23 -12.68 4.31
C ALA A 177 20.30 -13.10 5.77
N GLU A 178 20.30 -12.14 6.68
CA GLU A 178 20.06 -12.38 8.09
C GLU A 178 18.68 -13.03 8.28
N ALA A 179 18.55 -13.89 9.30
CA ALA A 179 17.26 -14.48 9.64
C ALA A 179 16.25 -13.37 9.91
N LEU A 180 15.22 -13.32 9.11
CA LEU A 180 14.13 -12.35 9.26
C LEU A 180 12.99 -12.99 10.05
N ALA A 181 12.33 -12.20 10.87
CA ALA A 181 11.16 -12.62 11.61
C ALA A 181 9.95 -11.78 11.18
N ILE A 182 8.82 -12.45 10.94
CA ILE A 182 7.55 -11.80 10.66
C ILE A 182 6.69 -11.85 11.92
N GLY A 183 6.09 -10.72 12.28
CA GLY A 183 5.28 -10.64 13.47
C GLY A 183 4.55 -9.31 13.63
N HIS A 184 3.98 -9.13 14.81
CA HIS A 184 3.22 -7.94 15.15
C HIS A 184 4.09 -6.98 15.96
N PRO A 185 4.35 -5.77 15.47
CA PRO A 185 5.19 -4.81 16.18
C PRO A 185 4.43 -4.13 17.32
N TYR A 186 5.15 -3.93 18.42
CA TYR A 186 4.72 -3.23 19.62
C TYR A 186 5.75 -2.16 20.00
N ARG A 187 5.28 -1.14 20.72
CA ARG A 187 6.12 -0.22 21.47
C ARG A 187 5.85 -0.39 22.95
N MET A 188 6.90 -0.29 23.73
CA MET A 188 6.81 -0.43 25.18
C MET A 188 7.67 0.62 25.86
N LYS A 189 7.16 1.20 26.93
CA LYS A 189 7.89 2.09 27.84
C LYS A 189 7.79 1.50 29.23
N ILE A 190 8.93 1.43 29.91
CA ILE A 190 9.07 0.94 31.28
C ILE A 190 9.60 2.08 32.16
N ASP A 191 9.02 2.26 33.32
CA ASP A 191 9.52 3.07 34.42
C ASP A 191 10.09 2.12 35.48
N PHE A 192 11.42 2.10 35.60
CA PHE A 192 12.11 1.21 36.48
C PHE A 192 11.95 1.59 37.96
N THR A 193 11.69 2.86 38.24
CA THR A 193 11.50 3.37 39.61
C THR A 193 10.17 2.90 40.18
N SER A 194 9.11 3.03 39.42
CA SER A 194 7.76 2.67 39.87
C SER A 194 7.34 1.24 39.52
N GLY A 195 8.11 0.53 38.68
CA GLY A 195 7.76 -0.76 38.11
C GLY A 195 6.60 -0.73 37.11
N ARG A 196 6.15 0.46 36.70
CA ARG A 196 5.07 0.60 35.72
C ARG A 196 5.58 0.42 34.32
N TYR A 197 4.76 -0.20 33.46
CA TYR A 197 5.01 -0.26 32.04
C TYR A 197 3.74 -0.01 31.24
N ALA A 198 3.93 0.48 30.02
CA ALA A 198 2.88 0.65 29.03
C ALA A 198 3.29 0.00 27.74
N LEU A 199 2.37 -0.71 27.09
CA LEU A 199 2.58 -1.36 25.80
C LEU A 199 1.49 -0.95 24.80
N CYS A 200 1.88 -0.73 23.55
CA CYS A 200 1.00 -0.37 22.45
C CYS A 200 1.32 -1.24 21.23
N LYS A 201 0.30 -1.80 20.61
CA LYS A 201 0.46 -2.32 19.26
C LYS A 201 0.56 -1.14 18.28
N ILE A 202 1.53 -1.15 17.35
CA ILE A 202 1.82 0.02 16.49
C ILE A 202 1.52 -0.16 15.00
N ALA A 203 1.22 -1.35 14.54
CA ALA A 203 0.87 -1.61 13.15
C ALA A 203 -0.39 -2.47 13.04
N GLY A 204 -0.99 -2.51 11.87
CA GLY A 204 -2.10 -3.36 11.52
C GLY A 204 -1.78 -4.86 11.59
N ARG A 205 -2.15 -5.64 10.58
CA ARG A 205 -1.86 -7.08 10.52
C ARG A 205 -0.41 -7.35 10.14
N ALA A 206 0.12 -8.51 10.54
CA ALA A 206 1.39 -9.00 10.03
C ALA A 206 1.32 -9.10 8.50
N GLY A 207 2.34 -8.63 7.80
CA GLY A 207 2.35 -8.61 6.33
C GLY A 207 1.58 -7.47 5.67
N GLU A 208 0.86 -6.63 6.43
CA GLU A 208 0.51 -5.31 5.93
C GLU A 208 1.83 -4.56 5.71
N GLY A 209 2.33 -4.65 4.48
CA GLY A 209 3.54 -3.97 4.05
C GLY A 209 3.47 -2.51 4.47
N SER A 210 4.61 -1.92 4.73
CA SER A 210 4.78 -0.56 5.21
C SER A 210 3.63 0.31 4.72
N LEU A 211 2.67 0.56 5.62
CA LEU A 211 1.69 1.59 5.39
C LEU A 211 2.51 2.80 4.98
N GLY A 212 2.37 3.29 3.75
CA GLY A 212 3.16 4.40 3.26
C GLY A 212 3.20 5.51 4.30
N ALA A 213 4.19 6.37 4.29
CA ALA A 213 4.45 7.40 5.29
C ALA A 213 3.19 8.19 5.73
N ALA A 214 2.15 8.23 4.89
CA ALA A 214 0.84 8.84 5.17
C ALA A 214 -0.05 8.04 6.16
N ALA A 215 0.32 6.83 6.54
CA ALA A 215 -0.48 5.97 7.42
C ALA A 215 0.21 5.65 8.76
N VAL A 216 1.27 6.37 9.10
CA VAL A 216 1.93 6.25 10.40
C VAL A 216 1.03 6.86 11.46
N VAL A 217 0.40 6.01 12.26
CA VAL A 217 -0.27 6.46 13.47
C VAL A 217 0.79 6.82 14.50
N THR A 218 0.72 8.07 14.99
CA THR A 218 1.63 8.54 16.05
C THR A 218 1.56 7.59 17.25
N VAL A 219 2.70 7.06 17.65
CA VAL A 219 2.78 6.19 18.82
C VAL A 219 2.37 7.00 20.06
N PRO A 220 1.47 6.51 20.91
CA PRO A 220 1.09 7.22 22.11
C PRO A 220 2.28 7.51 23.03
N ARG A 221 2.31 8.70 23.65
CA ARG A 221 3.38 9.09 24.59
C ARG A 221 3.58 8.08 25.72
N ALA A 222 2.51 7.46 26.18
CA ALA A 222 2.58 6.42 27.20
C ALA A 222 3.47 5.23 26.78
N CYS A 223 3.56 4.93 25.47
CA CYS A 223 4.39 3.85 24.92
C CYS A 223 5.71 4.35 24.32
N GLY A 224 6.13 5.58 24.63
CA GLY A 224 7.40 6.15 24.19
C GLY A 224 7.36 6.85 22.83
N GLY A 225 6.17 7.26 22.36
CA GLY A 225 6.02 8.19 21.27
C GLY A 225 6.47 9.62 21.64
N ALA A 226 6.58 10.49 20.63
CA ALA A 226 6.90 11.91 20.82
C ALA A 226 5.73 12.67 21.43
#